data_9c8e1e5296265956b02db9eda4c730d5
#
_entry.id   9c8e1e5296265956b02db9eda4c730d5
#
_cell.length_a   1.000
_cell.length_b   1.000
_cell.length_c   1.000
_cell.angle_alpha   90.00
_cell.angle_beta   90.00
_cell.angle_gamma   90.00
#
_symmetry.space_group_name_H-M   'P 1'
#
loop_
_entity.id
_entity.type
_entity.pdbx_description
1 polymer ?
#
loop_
_entity_poly.entity_id
_entity_poly.type
_entity_poly.pdbx_seq_one_letter_code
_entity_poly.pdbx_strand_id
1 'polypeptide(L)'
;MTGDFLIVKKYLSNPLVTGTIFLTLAGTTSRFMGFFFRIFLNNVMGSTGLGLYQLVIPLMSVCMSLCCNGFQTATSKLVAEKPQNRQIILICAIIMSATIALLLTIIMYSNANYISLCILSEPRCTKLVKALSFSILPAAIHSCINGYYYGLKKAAVPAATQLIEQTARIGTCYLIYAILSDGGSCFKPVYSIYGIVAGEASATVFSVITIKKDFSYFKISAKSLKTTAYGMAALFIPLSLNYILASFSSSVENVLIPRTLKLYGLSPALALDIFGTISGLTLPVLLFPGVLCSCACVMLLPSVSEANAAGKDTKITKTINSCALFGLCFGLIFTCIFYLLSNFIGDFLFSSKLCGYFLRRLCFLCPLMHISGMLSSILHGLGKAKQVLFVNLLTCAIRILMIMLLVPHYGIDAYLWAMLVSHVFMTLAVGILTCHTAHK
;
A
#
# COMPACT_ATOMS: atom_id res chain seq x y z
N MET A 1 -13.80 1.84 39.27
CA MET A 1 -14.37 1.09 38.10
C MET A 1 -15.49 1.81 37.35
N THR A 2 -16.38 2.62 37.97
CA THR A 2 -17.45 3.37 37.26
C THR A 2 -16.95 4.60 36.52
N GLY A 3 -15.90 5.27 36.97
CA GLY A 3 -15.32 6.46 36.28
C GLY A 3 -14.63 6.15 34.95
N ASP A 4 -13.88 5.05 34.91
CA ASP A 4 -13.13 4.65 33.69
C ASP A 4 -14.07 4.20 32.57
N PHE A 5 -15.20 3.58 32.93
CA PHE A 5 -16.22 3.14 31.96
C PHE A 5 -16.93 4.33 31.30
N LEU A 6 -17.18 5.41 32.05
CA LEU A 6 -17.77 6.64 31.54
C LEU A 6 -16.81 7.42 30.63
N ILE A 7 -15.52 7.42 30.94
CA ILE A 7 -14.47 8.01 30.11
C ILE A 7 -14.35 7.25 28.81
N VAL A 8 -14.26 5.93 28.82
CA VAL A 8 -14.21 5.07 27.62
C VAL A 8 -15.47 5.24 26.76
N LYS A 9 -16.68 5.30 27.37
CA LYS A 9 -17.92 5.53 26.65
C LYS A 9 -17.97 6.92 25.99
N LYS A 10 -17.42 7.96 26.64
CA LYS A 10 -17.29 9.32 26.07
C LYS A 10 -16.29 9.39 24.93
N TYR A 11 -15.19 8.63 24.99
CA TYR A 11 -14.23 8.51 23.88
C TYR A 11 -14.82 7.73 22.70
N LEU A 12 -15.53 6.64 22.94
CA LEU A 12 -16.20 5.84 21.92
C LEU A 12 -17.41 6.55 21.27
N SER A 13 -17.98 7.56 21.91
CA SER A 13 -19.03 8.39 21.31
C SER A 13 -18.50 9.45 20.32
N ASN A 14 -17.18 9.65 20.26
CA ASN A 14 -16.58 10.58 19.30
C ASN A 14 -16.47 9.92 17.91
N PRO A 15 -17.16 10.45 16.86
CA PRO A 15 -17.15 9.85 15.52
C PRO A 15 -15.77 9.68 14.92
N LEU A 16 -14.80 10.54 15.28
CA LEU A 16 -13.41 10.44 14.82
C LEU A 16 -12.71 9.24 15.44
N VAL A 17 -12.87 9.02 16.74
CA VAL A 17 -12.23 7.90 17.44
C VAL A 17 -12.81 6.58 16.96
N THR A 18 -14.14 6.49 16.92
CA THR A 18 -14.84 5.30 16.43
C THR A 18 -14.49 5.00 14.98
N GLY A 19 -14.44 6.02 14.12
CA GLY A 19 -14.04 5.88 12.73
C GLY A 19 -12.59 5.37 12.57
N THR A 20 -11.66 5.89 13.37
CA THR A 20 -10.27 5.43 13.37
C THR A 20 -10.16 3.97 13.81
N ILE A 21 -10.90 3.57 14.84
CA ILE A 21 -10.94 2.18 15.32
C ILE A 21 -11.46 1.24 14.21
N PHE A 22 -12.57 1.61 13.55
CA PHE A 22 -13.11 0.79 12.45
C PHE A 22 -12.12 0.65 11.29
N LEU A 23 -11.45 1.73 10.88
CA LEU A 23 -10.43 1.69 9.82
C LEU A 23 -9.22 0.84 10.23
N THR A 24 -8.77 0.96 11.48
CA THR A 24 -7.64 0.17 11.99
C THR A 24 -7.99 -1.31 12.02
N LEU A 25 -9.17 -1.66 12.52
CA LEU A 25 -9.63 -3.05 12.56
C LEU A 25 -9.80 -3.62 11.14
N ALA A 26 -10.48 -2.90 10.24
CA ALA A 26 -10.65 -3.33 8.86
C ALA A 26 -9.30 -3.47 8.14
N GLY A 27 -8.41 -2.49 8.29
CA GLY A 27 -7.07 -2.52 7.71
C GLY A 27 -6.22 -3.68 8.23
N THR A 28 -6.29 -3.97 9.53
CA THR A 28 -5.60 -5.10 10.15
C THR A 28 -6.17 -6.42 9.64
N THR A 29 -7.49 -6.58 9.66
CA THR A 29 -8.17 -7.78 9.14
C THR A 29 -7.85 -8.02 7.66
N SER A 30 -7.89 -6.98 6.82
CA SER A 30 -7.51 -7.09 5.40
C SER A 30 -6.07 -7.54 5.20
N ARG A 31 -5.12 -7.10 6.06
CA ARG A 31 -3.72 -7.53 5.98
C ARG A 31 -3.56 -8.99 6.38
N PHE A 32 -4.26 -9.45 7.43
CA PHE A 32 -4.32 -10.87 7.79
C PHE A 32 -4.89 -11.71 6.64
N MET A 33 -6.02 -11.32 6.09
CA MET A 33 -6.62 -12.00 4.93
C MET A 33 -5.65 -12.04 3.75
N GLY A 34 -4.98 -10.92 3.44
CA GLY A 34 -3.99 -10.84 2.38
C GLY A 34 -2.76 -11.73 2.61
N PHE A 35 -2.34 -11.90 3.85
CA PHE A 35 -1.24 -12.81 4.22
C PHE A 35 -1.60 -14.28 3.92
N PHE A 36 -2.74 -14.76 4.43
CA PHE A 36 -3.21 -16.12 4.14
C PHE A 36 -3.51 -16.35 2.66
N PHE A 37 -4.03 -15.33 1.99
CA PHE A 37 -4.25 -15.40 0.55
C PHE A 37 -2.96 -15.61 -0.26
N ARG A 38 -1.84 -15.04 0.16
CA ARG A 38 -0.53 -15.27 -0.47
C ARG A 38 -0.01 -16.69 -0.26
N ILE A 39 -0.25 -17.27 0.91
CA ILE A 39 0.05 -18.69 1.16
C ILE A 39 -0.75 -19.55 0.17
N PHE A 40 -2.04 -19.30 0.05
CA PHE A 40 -2.91 -20.00 -0.91
C PHE A 40 -2.39 -19.85 -2.35
N LEU A 41 -2.09 -18.63 -2.80
CA LEU A 41 -1.59 -18.40 -4.16
C LEU A 41 -0.27 -19.13 -4.42
N ASN A 42 0.66 -19.13 -3.46
CA ASN A 42 1.92 -19.86 -3.59
C ASN A 42 1.70 -21.36 -3.74
N ASN A 43 0.81 -21.94 -2.94
CA ASN A 43 0.52 -23.38 -3.00
C ASN A 43 -0.13 -23.81 -4.31
N VAL A 44 -0.91 -22.90 -4.94
CA VAL A 44 -1.70 -23.24 -6.14
C VAL A 44 -0.98 -22.93 -7.44
N MET A 45 -0.16 -21.88 -7.51
CA MET A 45 0.55 -21.48 -8.74
C MET A 45 2.08 -21.44 -8.62
N GLY A 46 2.61 -21.79 -7.46
CA GLY A 46 4.04 -21.77 -7.17
C GLY A 46 4.66 -20.36 -7.11
N SER A 47 5.92 -20.29 -6.71
CA SER A 47 6.69 -19.05 -6.57
C SER A 47 6.91 -18.32 -7.90
N THR A 48 7.11 -19.04 -8.99
CA THR A 48 7.21 -18.45 -10.35
C THR A 48 5.90 -17.77 -10.77
N GLY A 49 4.75 -18.43 -10.53
CA GLY A 49 3.43 -17.84 -10.79
C GLY A 49 3.15 -16.62 -9.92
N LEU A 50 3.56 -16.69 -8.65
CA LEU A 50 3.49 -15.57 -7.72
C LEU A 50 4.41 -14.42 -8.16
N GLY A 51 5.58 -14.72 -8.74
CA GLY A 51 6.48 -13.73 -9.34
C GLY A 51 5.83 -12.97 -10.49
N LEU A 52 5.14 -13.67 -11.41
CA LEU A 52 4.37 -13.03 -12.48
C LEU A 52 3.27 -12.12 -11.95
N TYR A 53 2.54 -12.58 -10.93
CA TYR A 53 1.52 -11.78 -10.25
C TYR A 53 2.12 -10.52 -9.62
N GLN A 54 3.22 -10.65 -8.86
CA GLN A 54 3.89 -9.52 -8.21
C GLN A 54 4.50 -8.53 -9.20
N LEU A 55 4.91 -8.99 -10.39
CA LEU A 55 5.51 -8.14 -11.42
C LEU A 55 4.50 -7.16 -12.05
N VAL A 56 3.20 -7.51 -12.09
CA VAL A 56 2.16 -6.64 -12.66
C VAL A 56 1.51 -5.70 -11.63
N ILE A 57 1.60 -6.00 -10.33
CA ILE A 57 1.00 -5.17 -9.27
C ILE A 57 1.52 -3.72 -9.25
N PRO A 58 2.82 -3.45 -9.48
CA PRO A 58 3.33 -2.08 -9.56
C PRO A 58 2.67 -1.22 -10.65
N LEU A 59 2.28 -1.82 -11.78
CA LEU A 59 1.53 -1.10 -12.83
C LEU A 59 0.18 -0.60 -12.30
N MET A 60 -0.52 -1.45 -11.54
CA MET A 60 -1.76 -1.05 -10.88
C MET A 60 -1.52 0.11 -9.90
N SER A 61 -0.45 0.03 -9.11
CA SER A 61 -0.10 1.07 -8.13
C SER A 61 0.14 2.44 -8.78
N VAL A 62 0.80 2.47 -9.94
CA VAL A 62 0.99 3.71 -10.72
C VAL A 62 -0.35 4.23 -11.24
N CYS A 63 -1.19 3.38 -11.82
CA CYS A 63 -2.52 3.78 -12.28
C CYS A 63 -3.40 4.31 -11.13
N MET A 64 -3.39 3.64 -9.98
CA MET A 64 -4.10 4.09 -8.78
C MET A 64 -3.61 5.45 -8.28
N SER A 65 -2.31 5.71 -8.38
CA SER A 65 -1.74 7.01 -8.01
C SER A 65 -2.20 8.12 -8.95
N LEU A 66 -2.42 7.81 -10.22
CA LEU A 66 -2.87 8.75 -11.24
C LEU A 66 -4.38 9.06 -11.15
N CYS A 67 -5.23 8.08 -10.86
CA CYS A 67 -6.68 8.26 -10.94
C CYS A 67 -7.45 8.05 -9.63
N CYS A 68 -6.83 7.49 -8.57
CA CYS A 68 -7.55 7.19 -7.32
C CYS A 68 -7.07 8.03 -6.13
N ASN A 69 -5.82 7.86 -5.70
CA ASN A 69 -5.31 8.36 -4.41
C ASN A 69 -5.41 9.88 -4.26
N GLY A 70 -5.03 10.62 -5.31
CA GLY A 70 -5.11 12.08 -5.32
C GLY A 70 -6.56 12.57 -5.30
N PHE A 71 -7.46 11.94 -6.06
CA PHE A 71 -8.89 12.29 -6.08
C PHE A 71 -9.56 11.97 -4.76
N GLN A 72 -9.28 10.82 -4.15
CA GLN A 72 -9.79 10.44 -2.84
C GLN A 72 -9.45 11.49 -1.78
N THR A 73 -8.19 11.90 -1.73
CA THR A 73 -7.71 12.90 -0.76
C THR A 73 -8.29 14.29 -1.03
N ALA A 74 -8.32 14.73 -2.30
CA ALA A 74 -8.89 16.01 -2.69
C ALA A 74 -10.40 16.07 -2.42
N THR A 75 -11.13 14.99 -2.73
CA THR A 75 -12.58 14.87 -2.45
C THR A 75 -12.85 14.96 -0.95
N SER A 76 -12.08 14.22 -0.14
CA SER A 76 -12.21 14.24 1.32
C SER A 76 -12.04 15.65 1.87
N LYS A 77 -11.02 16.37 1.43
CA LYS A 77 -10.74 17.73 1.85
C LYS A 77 -11.87 18.70 1.44
N LEU A 78 -12.26 18.72 0.16
CA LEU A 78 -13.29 19.64 -0.34
C LEU A 78 -14.67 19.38 0.26
N VAL A 79 -15.04 18.12 0.49
CA VAL A 79 -16.31 17.74 1.15
C VAL A 79 -16.35 18.22 2.59
N ALA A 80 -15.21 18.18 3.30
CA ALA A 80 -15.12 18.71 4.66
C ALA A 80 -15.18 20.23 4.71
N GLU A 81 -14.53 20.92 3.75
CA GLU A 81 -14.45 22.39 3.69
C GLU A 81 -15.76 23.05 3.18
N LYS A 82 -16.47 22.39 2.27
CA LYS A 82 -17.66 22.97 1.57
C LYS A 82 -18.91 22.10 1.73
N PRO A 83 -19.57 22.13 2.90
CA PRO A 83 -20.72 21.28 3.20
C PRO A 83 -21.90 21.43 2.23
N GLN A 84 -22.12 22.62 1.68
CA GLN A 84 -23.22 22.91 0.76
C GLN A 84 -23.07 22.31 -0.63
N ASN A 85 -21.81 21.97 -1.03
CA ASN A 85 -21.48 21.52 -2.38
C ASN A 85 -21.04 20.05 -2.46
N ARG A 86 -21.28 19.25 -1.41
CA ARG A 86 -20.76 17.89 -1.27
C ARG A 86 -21.09 16.97 -2.44
N GLN A 87 -22.34 17.03 -2.93
CA GLN A 87 -22.79 16.19 -4.04
C GLN A 87 -22.12 16.58 -5.36
N ILE A 88 -21.98 17.88 -5.63
CA ILE A 88 -21.31 18.39 -6.84
C ILE A 88 -19.82 18.01 -6.81
N ILE A 89 -19.17 18.12 -5.64
CA ILE A 89 -17.77 17.71 -5.45
C ILE A 89 -17.59 16.25 -5.79
N LEU A 90 -18.46 15.36 -5.29
CA LEU A 90 -18.39 13.94 -5.57
C LEU A 90 -18.59 13.62 -7.05
N ILE A 91 -19.63 14.21 -7.68
CA ILE A 91 -19.91 13.98 -9.10
C ILE A 91 -18.73 14.46 -9.96
N CYS A 92 -18.18 15.63 -9.66
CA CYS A 92 -17.02 16.17 -10.34
C CYS A 92 -15.79 15.25 -10.19
N ALA A 93 -15.53 14.76 -8.97
CA ALA A 93 -14.46 13.83 -8.69
C ALA A 93 -14.60 12.52 -9.47
N ILE A 94 -15.82 11.94 -9.48
CA ILE A 94 -16.09 10.69 -10.21
C ILE A 94 -15.90 10.90 -11.72
N ILE A 95 -16.42 11.97 -12.30
CA ILE A 95 -16.30 12.24 -13.74
C ILE A 95 -14.81 12.39 -14.11
N MET A 96 -14.05 13.21 -13.39
CA MET A 96 -12.64 13.45 -13.69
C MET A 96 -11.79 12.18 -13.49
N SER A 97 -11.96 11.51 -12.37
CA SER A 97 -11.23 10.29 -12.02
C SER A 97 -11.57 9.14 -13.00
N ALA A 98 -12.85 8.92 -13.30
CA ALA A 98 -13.29 7.88 -14.22
C ALA A 98 -12.83 8.15 -15.66
N THR A 99 -12.78 9.40 -16.10
CA THR A 99 -12.23 9.76 -17.43
C THR A 99 -10.77 9.38 -17.52
N ILE A 100 -9.94 9.73 -16.52
CA ILE A 100 -8.52 9.36 -16.49
C ILE A 100 -8.38 7.83 -16.40
N ALA A 101 -9.18 7.17 -15.56
CA ALA A 101 -9.17 5.73 -15.39
C ALA A 101 -9.53 4.99 -16.69
N LEU A 102 -10.53 5.47 -17.43
CA LEU A 102 -10.91 4.91 -18.72
C LEU A 102 -9.79 5.04 -19.76
N LEU A 103 -9.16 6.20 -19.83
CA LEU A 103 -8.00 6.41 -20.70
C LEU A 103 -6.85 5.45 -20.34
N LEU A 104 -6.53 5.32 -19.05
CA LEU A 104 -5.50 4.39 -18.58
C LEU A 104 -5.87 2.92 -18.88
N THR A 105 -7.13 2.54 -18.73
CA THR A 105 -7.62 1.20 -19.08
C THR A 105 -7.41 0.92 -20.57
N ILE A 106 -7.78 1.84 -21.45
CA ILE A 106 -7.59 1.71 -22.90
C ILE A 106 -6.10 1.62 -23.24
N ILE A 107 -5.28 2.51 -22.68
CA ILE A 107 -3.82 2.53 -22.91
C ILE A 107 -3.19 1.21 -22.46
N MET A 108 -3.49 0.75 -21.23
CA MET A 108 -2.93 -0.51 -20.72
C MET A 108 -3.39 -1.73 -21.52
N TYR A 109 -4.67 -1.79 -21.89
CA TYR A 109 -5.22 -2.92 -22.65
C TYR A 109 -4.62 -2.99 -24.06
N SER A 110 -4.59 -1.86 -24.78
CA SER A 110 -4.09 -1.76 -26.16
C SER A 110 -2.58 -2.00 -26.24
N ASN A 111 -1.82 -1.52 -25.25
CA ASN A 111 -0.36 -1.63 -25.23
C ASN A 111 0.14 -2.79 -24.33
N ALA A 112 -0.72 -3.74 -23.96
CA ALA A 112 -0.36 -4.81 -23.03
C ALA A 112 0.85 -5.64 -23.50
N ASN A 113 0.98 -5.89 -24.82
CA ASN A 113 2.12 -6.57 -25.39
C ASN A 113 3.41 -5.77 -25.22
N TYR A 114 3.39 -4.45 -25.55
CA TYR A 114 4.53 -3.57 -25.39
C TYR A 114 4.96 -3.47 -23.93
N ILE A 115 3.99 -3.28 -23.02
CA ILE A 115 4.26 -3.21 -21.58
C ILE A 115 4.92 -4.50 -21.10
N SER A 116 4.41 -5.66 -21.51
CA SER A 116 4.94 -6.95 -21.08
C SER A 116 6.33 -7.24 -21.63
N LEU A 117 6.58 -6.94 -22.90
CA LEU A 117 7.83 -7.24 -23.57
C LEU A 117 8.93 -6.23 -23.22
N CYS A 118 8.61 -4.92 -23.32
CA CYS A 118 9.61 -3.85 -23.21
C CYS A 118 9.78 -3.35 -21.77
N ILE A 119 8.69 -3.18 -21.02
CA ILE A 119 8.74 -2.64 -19.65
C ILE A 119 9.02 -3.76 -18.65
N LEU A 120 8.18 -4.80 -18.63
CA LEU A 120 8.31 -5.91 -17.67
C LEU A 120 9.37 -6.93 -18.08
N SER A 121 9.80 -6.96 -19.35
CA SER A 121 10.72 -7.94 -19.93
C SER A 121 10.25 -9.40 -19.71
N GLU A 122 8.91 -9.61 -19.71
CA GLU A 122 8.27 -10.90 -19.44
C GLU A 122 7.00 -11.09 -20.27
N PRO A 123 7.06 -11.80 -21.41
CA PRO A 123 5.93 -11.99 -22.34
C PRO A 123 4.69 -12.63 -21.70
N ARG A 124 4.91 -13.49 -20.68
CA ARG A 124 3.83 -14.19 -19.97
C ARG A 124 2.89 -13.25 -19.23
N CYS A 125 3.31 -12.01 -18.97
CA CYS A 125 2.52 -10.99 -18.29
C CYS A 125 1.43 -10.37 -19.19
N THR A 126 1.44 -10.56 -20.51
CA THR A 126 0.48 -9.89 -21.43
C THR A 126 -0.98 -10.13 -21.04
N LYS A 127 -1.35 -11.38 -20.75
CA LYS A 127 -2.72 -11.71 -20.34
C LYS A 127 -3.07 -11.11 -18.97
N LEU A 128 -2.08 -11.03 -18.07
CA LEU A 128 -2.25 -10.43 -16.75
C LEU A 128 -2.47 -8.92 -16.86
N VAL A 129 -1.69 -8.21 -17.68
CA VAL A 129 -1.80 -6.76 -17.92
C VAL A 129 -3.16 -6.43 -18.55
N LYS A 130 -3.60 -7.21 -19.56
CA LYS A 130 -4.94 -7.05 -20.16
C LYS A 130 -6.07 -7.22 -19.14
N ALA A 131 -6.00 -8.27 -18.32
CA ALA A 131 -7.00 -8.48 -17.28
C ALA A 131 -6.99 -7.39 -16.22
N LEU A 132 -5.78 -6.97 -15.78
CA LEU A 132 -5.59 -5.96 -14.74
C LEU A 132 -6.15 -4.59 -15.14
N SER A 133 -6.12 -4.23 -16.44
CA SER A 133 -6.64 -2.96 -16.92
C SER A 133 -8.12 -2.73 -16.55
N PHE A 134 -8.92 -3.80 -16.47
CA PHE A 134 -10.33 -3.71 -16.10
C PHE A 134 -10.57 -3.37 -14.62
N SER A 135 -9.57 -3.46 -13.76
CA SER A 135 -9.69 -3.08 -12.35
C SER A 135 -9.62 -1.58 -12.12
N ILE A 136 -9.03 -0.80 -13.05
CA ILE A 136 -8.70 0.61 -12.85
C ILE A 136 -9.97 1.48 -12.74
N LEU A 137 -10.94 1.26 -13.63
CA LEU A 137 -12.17 2.06 -13.64
C LEU A 137 -13.05 1.86 -12.40
N PRO A 138 -13.34 0.61 -11.96
CA PRO A 138 -14.05 0.38 -10.70
C PRO A 138 -13.32 1.01 -9.51
N ALA A 139 -12.01 0.83 -9.41
CA ALA A 139 -11.20 1.41 -8.34
C ALA A 139 -11.31 2.93 -8.27
N ALA A 140 -11.28 3.62 -9.40
CA ALA A 140 -11.41 5.07 -9.48
C ALA A 140 -12.76 5.56 -8.92
N ILE A 141 -13.83 4.84 -9.22
CA ILE A 141 -15.19 5.21 -8.76
C ILE A 141 -15.32 5.05 -7.24
N HIS A 142 -15.02 3.85 -6.71
CA HIS A 142 -15.18 3.63 -5.26
C HIS A 142 -14.21 4.46 -4.43
N SER A 143 -13.02 4.76 -4.97
CA SER A 143 -12.03 5.62 -4.31
C SER A 143 -12.57 7.04 -4.10
N CYS A 144 -13.25 7.64 -5.10
CA CYS A 144 -13.89 8.94 -4.95
C CYS A 144 -15.03 8.91 -3.91
N ILE A 145 -15.83 7.83 -3.89
CA ILE A 145 -16.90 7.65 -2.91
C ILE A 145 -16.31 7.48 -1.49
N ASN A 146 -15.24 6.71 -1.34
CA ASN A 146 -14.55 6.61 -0.07
C ASN A 146 -14.01 7.97 0.40
N GLY A 147 -13.44 8.77 -0.51
CA GLY A 147 -13.04 10.16 -0.23
C GLY A 147 -14.17 11.01 0.29
N TYR A 148 -15.37 10.89 -0.30
CA TYR A 148 -16.56 11.56 0.16
C TYR A 148 -16.92 11.19 1.61
N TYR A 149 -16.93 9.91 1.94
CA TYR A 149 -17.23 9.44 3.29
C TYR A 149 -16.14 9.79 4.31
N TYR A 150 -14.88 9.85 3.91
CA TYR A 150 -13.83 10.39 4.76
C TYR A 150 -14.05 11.86 5.08
N GLY A 151 -14.45 12.66 4.08
CA GLY A 151 -14.82 14.08 4.29
C GLY A 151 -16.02 14.28 5.23
N LEU A 152 -16.96 13.33 5.23
CA LEU A 152 -18.09 13.29 6.17
C LEU A 152 -17.74 12.73 7.54
N LYS A 153 -16.50 12.28 7.76
CA LYS A 153 -16.05 11.57 8.98
C LYS A 153 -16.80 10.26 9.24
N LYS A 154 -17.41 9.66 8.20
CA LYS A 154 -18.11 8.37 8.23
C LYS A 154 -17.16 7.24 7.79
N ALA A 155 -16.13 6.94 8.58
CA ALA A 155 -15.08 6.00 8.22
C ALA A 155 -15.53 4.53 8.13
N ALA A 156 -16.70 4.18 8.65
CA ALA A 156 -17.26 2.83 8.58
C ALA A 156 -17.51 2.36 7.13
N VAL A 157 -17.90 3.28 6.22
CA VAL A 157 -18.15 2.93 4.82
C VAL A 157 -16.85 2.56 4.09
N PRO A 158 -15.77 3.37 4.11
CA PRO A 158 -14.49 2.96 3.57
C PRO A 158 -13.91 1.68 4.19
N ALA A 159 -14.09 1.48 5.50
CA ALA A 159 -13.68 0.25 6.18
C ALA A 159 -14.43 -0.99 5.64
N ALA A 160 -15.75 -0.88 5.48
CA ALA A 160 -16.56 -1.95 4.88
C ALA A 160 -16.18 -2.18 3.40
N THR A 161 -15.97 -1.12 2.62
CA THR A 161 -15.52 -1.21 1.23
C THR A 161 -14.24 -2.03 1.11
N GLN A 162 -13.25 -1.77 1.98
CA GLN A 162 -11.96 -2.49 2.00
C GLN A 162 -12.15 -3.98 2.34
N LEU A 163 -13.00 -4.32 3.28
CA LEU A 163 -13.27 -5.72 3.64
C LEU A 163 -14.01 -6.45 2.53
N ILE A 164 -15.00 -5.82 1.90
CA ILE A 164 -15.76 -6.38 0.77
C ILE A 164 -14.83 -6.63 -0.41
N GLU A 165 -13.98 -5.66 -0.75
CA GLU A 165 -12.96 -5.80 -1.79
C GLU A 165 -12.09 -7.03 -1.55
N GLN A 166 -11.52 -7.14 -0.35
CA GLN A 166 -10.61 -8.23 -0.02
C GLN A 166 -11.32 -9.59 0.01
N THR A 167 -12.53 -9.64 0.56
CA THR A 167 -13.34 -10.88 0.62
C THR A 167 -13.73 -11.34 -0.78
N ALA A 168 -14.18 -10.43 -1.64
CA ALA A 168 -14.54 -10.74 -3.02
C ALA A 168 -13.33 -11.20 -3.84
N ARG A 169 -12.16 -10.56 -3.65
CA ARG A 169 -10.89 -10.94 -4.29
C ARG A 169 -10.51 -12.39 -3.95
N ILE A 170 -10.49 -12.71 -2.67
CA ILE A 170 -10.14 -14.06 -2.17
C ILE A 170 -11.19 -15.07 -2.59
N GLY A 171 -12.47 -14.75 -2.38
CA GLY A 171 -13.59 -15.65 -2.72
C GLY A 171 -13.62 -16.01 -4.20
N THR A 172 -13.39 -15.03 -5.09
CA THR A 172 -13.32 -15.27 -6.55
C THR A 172 -12.18 -16.21 -6.90
N CYS A 173 -10.98 -16.01 -6.35
CA CYS A 173 -9.84 -16.88 -6.60
C CYS A 173 -10.10 -18.31 -6.09
N TYR A 174 -10.69 -18.43 -4.92
CA TYR A 174 -11.01 -19.73 -4.32
C TYR A 174 -12.09 -20.47 -5.13
N LEU A 175 -13.12 -19.75 -5.60
CA LEU A 175 -14.17 -20.29 -6.44
C LEU A 175 -13.60 -20.79 -7.78
N ILE A 176 -12.74 -19.98 -8.44
CA ILE A 176 -12.08 -20.40 -9.69
C ILE A 176 -11.21 -21.63 -9.43
N TYR A 177 -10.46 -21.66 -8.33
CA TYR A 177 -9.64 -22.82 -7.96
C TYR A 177 -10.48 -24.09 -7.77
N ALA A 178 -11.59 -24.00 -7.03
CA ALA A 178 -12.49 -25.14 -6.79
C ALA A 178 -13.03 -25.72 -8.12
N ILE A 179 -13.53 -24.84 -9.00
CA ILE A 179 -14.06 -25.27 -10.31
C ILE A 179 -12.98 -25.92 -11.19
N LEU A 180 -11.74 -25.37 -11.16
CA LEU A 180 -10.64 -25.90 -11.98
C LEU A 180 -10.08 -27.21 -11.42
N SER A 181 -10.02 -27.38 -10.09
CA SER A 181 -9.52 -28.59 -9.46
C SER A 181 -10.43 -29.78 -9.74
N ASP A 182 -11.75 -29.58 -9.76
CA ASP A 182 -12.72 -30.61 -10.14
C ASP A 182 -12.55 -31.03 -11.60
N GLY A 183 -12.12 -30.12 -12.48
CA GLY A 183 -11.86 -30.37 -13.91
C GLY A 183 -10.43 -30.83 -14.22
N GLY A 184 -9.55 -31.07 -13.24
CA GLY A 184 -8.14 -31.47 -13.44
C GLY A 184 -7.26 -30.40 -14.08
N SER A 185 -7.67 -29.13 -14.09
CA SER A 185 -6.95 -28.01 -14.71
C SER A 185 -6.10 -27.24 -13.70
N CYS A 186 -4.90 -26.78 -14.13
CA CYS A 186 -4.01 -26.00 -13.27
C CYS A 186 -4.46 -24.56 -13.13
N PHE A 187 -4.33 -23.99 -11.92
CA PHE A 187 -4.59 -22.57 -11.65
C PHE A 187 -3.51 -21.69 -12.28
N LYS A 188 -3.89 -20.81 -13.19
CA LYS A 188 -2.99 -19.89 -13.89
C LYS A 188 -2.89 -18.54 -13.16
N PRO A 189 -1.74 -17.83 -13.20
CA PRO A 189 -1.59 -16.52 -12.56
C PRO A 189 -2.62 -15.46 -12.97
N VAL A 190 -3.19 -15.54 -14.18
CA VAL A 190 -4.24 -14.63 -14.64
C VAL A 190 -5.51 -14.70 -13.77
N TYR A 191 -5.80 -15.85 -13.16
CA TYR A 191 -6.98 -16.02 -12.33
C TYR A 191 -6.87 -15.21 -11.02
N SER A 192 -5.66 -15.01 -10.48
CA SER A 192 -5.45 -14.11 -9.34
C SER A 192 -5.74 -12.65 -9.71
N ILE A 193 -5.51 -12.25 -10.96
CA ILE A 193 -5.88 -10.92 -11.47
C ILE A 193 -7.40 -10.78 -11.62
N TYR A 194 -8.11 -11.83 -12.05
CA TYR A 194 -9.58 -11.81 -12.05
C TYR A 194 -10.15 -11.63 -10.64
N GLY A 195 -9.47 -12.17 -9.62
CA GLY A 195 -9.80 -11.89 -8.22
C GLY A 195 -9.68 -10.40 -7.87
N ILE A 196 -8.62 -9.70 -8.35
CA ILE A 196 -8.47 -8.26 -8.16
C ILE A 196 -9.64 -7.51 -8.83
N VAL A 197 -9.93 -7.83 -10.11
CA VAL A 197 -11.03 -7.17 -10.86
C VAL A 197 -12.37 -7.36 -10.15
N ALA A 198 -12.67 -8.57 -9.68
CA ALA A 198 -13.88 -8.88 -8.94
C ALA A 198 -13.94 -8.14 -7.59
N GLY A 199 -12.81 -8.02 -6.89
CA GLY A 199 -12.70 -7.25 -5.65
C GLY A 199 -13.05 -5.78 -5.86
N GLU A 200 -12.38 -5.13 -6.83
CA GLU A 200 -12.62 -3.72 -7.17
C GLU A 200 -14.06 -3.48 -7.66
N ALA A 201 -14.60 -4.39 -8.47
CA ALA A 201 -15.99 -4.31 -8.94
C ALA A 201 -16.99 -4.43 -7.78
N SER A 202 -16.78 -5.38 -6.87
CA SER A 202 -17.64 -5.59 -5.70
C SER A 202 -17.60 -4.38 -4.73
N ALA A 203 -16.41 -3.83 -4.50
CA ALA A 203 -16.22 -2.60 -3.74
C ALA A 203 -16.97 -1.42 -4.36
N THR A 204 -16.92 -1.30 -5.68
CA THR A 204 -17.64 -0.26 -6.43
C THR A 204 -19.14 -0.42 -6.33
N VAL A 205 -19.67 -1.62 -6.54
CA VAL A 205 -21.11 -1.92 -6.41
C VAL A 205 -21.61 -1.56 -5.01
N PHE A 206 -20.91 -2.01 -3.97
CA PHE A 206 -21.23 -1.66 -2.58
C PHE A 206 -21.22 -0.15 -2.35
N SER A 207 -20.17 0.54 -2.79
CA SER A 207 -20.04 2.00 -2.62
C SER A 207 -21.13 2.76 -3.35
N VAL A 208 -21.50 2.36 -4.59
CA VAL A 208 -22.58 2.98 -5.37
C VAL A 208 -23.95 2.74 -4.73
N ILE A 209 -24.21 1.54 -4.20
CA ILE A 209 -25.45 1.25 -3.48
C ILE A 209 -25.54 2.10 -2.21
N THR A 210 -24.44 2.22 -1.49
CA THR A 210 -24.39 2.99 -0.24
C THR A 210 -24.61 4.48 -0.50
N ILE A 211 -23.95 5.06 -1.50
CA ILE A 211 -24.08 6.49 -1.81
C ILE A 211 -25.46 6.87 -2.32
N LYS A 212 -26.17 5.98 -3.04
CA LYS A 212 -27.53 6.23 -3.48
C LYS A 212 -28.49 6.54 -2.33
N LYS A 213 -28.27 6.00 -1.14
CA LYS A 213 -29.07 6.25 0.06
C LYS A 213 -28.86 7.66 0.64
N ASP A 214 -27.68 8.24 0.41
CA ASP A 214 -27.30 9.57 0.91
C ASP A 214 -27.54 10.69 -0.13
N PHE A 215 -27.94 10.34 -1.36
CA PHE A 215 -28.17 11.31 -2.45
C PHE A 215 -29.62 11.80 -2.48
N SER A 216 -29.81 13.11 -2.24
CA SER A 216 -31.04 13.80 -2.48
C SER A 216 -31.10 14.33 -3.92
N TYR A 217 -32.34 14.59 -4.43
CA TYR A 217 -32.53 15.19 -5.74
C TYR A 217 -31.93 16.60 -5.76
N PHE A 218 -30.89 16.82 -6.56
CA PHE A 218 -30.17 18.09 -6.63
C PHE A 218 -30.02 18.55 -8.09
N LYS A 219 -30.40 19.82 -8.37
CA LYS A 219 -30.18 20.42 -9.70
C LYS A 219 -28.69 20.81 -9.85
N ILE A 220 -28.02 20.15 -10.76
CA ILE A 220 -26.62 20.44 -11.07
C ILE A 220 -26.55 21.64 -12.03
N SER A 221 -25.89 22.72 -11.62
CA SER A 221 -25.57 23.84 -12.49
C SER A 221 -24.21 23.61 -13.17
N ALA A 222 -24.15 23.76 -14.50
CA ALA A 222 -22.91 23.63 -15.26
C ALA A 222 -21.83 24.63 -14.78
N LYS A 223 -22.21 25.82 -14.34
CA LYS A 223 -21.30 26.82 -13.77
C LYS A 223 -20.67 26.32 -12.46
N SER A 224 -21.48 25.73 -11.58
CA SER A 224 -20.99 25.17 -10.31
C SER A 224 -20.07 23.97 -10.55
N LEU A 225 -20.36 23.11 -11.52
CA LEU A 225 -19.52 21.98 -11.89
C LEU A 225 -18.14 22.45 -12.39
N LYS A 226 -18.09 23.45 -13.27
CA LYS A 226 -16.84 24.01 -13.81
C LYS A 226 -15.96 24.62 -12.71
N THR A 227 -16.55 25.42 -11.82
CA THR A 227 -15.80 26.03 -10.69
C THR A 227 -15.27 24.97 -9.73
N THR A 228 -16.06 23.93 -9.45
CA THR A 228 -15.64 22.81 -8.59
C THR A 228 -14.53 22.00 -9.25
N ALA A 229 -14.59 21.77 -10.57
CA ALA A 229 -13.56 21.06 -11.32
C ALA A 229 -12.19 21.77 -11.24
N TYR A 230 -12.16 23.09 -11.39
CA TYR A 230 -10.91 23.85 -11.21
C TYR A 230 -10.35 23.74 -9.80
N GLY A 231 -11.19 23.87 -8.77
CA GLY A 231 -10.77 23.69 -7.39
C GLY A 231 -10.28 22.26 -7.09
N MET A 232 -10.92 21.25 -7.68
CA MET A 232 -10.50 19.85 -7.59
C MET A 232 -9.14 19.63 -8.26
N ALA A 233 -8.94 20.14 -9.49
CA ALA A 233 -7.69 20.02 -10.22
C ALA A 233 -6.53 20.66 -9.48
N ALA A 234 -6.72 21.84 -8.92
CA ALA A 234 -5.70 22.56 -8.16
C ALA A 234 -5.20 21.78 -6.92
N LEU A 235 -6.08 20.96 -6.29
CA LEU A 235 -5.70 20.09 -5.17
C LEU A 235 -5.20 18.72 -5.63
N PHE A 236 -5.84 18.14 -6.63
CA PHE A 236 -5.52 16.81 -7.14
C PHE A 236 -4.10 16.74 -7.71
N ILE A 237 -3.67 17.70 -8.53
CA ILE A 237 -2.39 17.65 -9.23
C ILE A 237 -1.21 17.52 -8.26
N PRO A 238 -1.03 18.42 -7.25
CA PRO A 238 0.10 18.29 -6.33
C PRO A 238 0.01 17.06 -5.42
N LEU A 239 -1.20 16.62 -5.04
CA LEU A 239 -1.38 15.42 -4.24
C LEU A 239 -1.02 14.16 -5.02
N SER A 240 -1.50 14.05 -6.27
CA SER A 240 -1.19 12.92 -7.13
C SER A 240 0.30 12.80 -7.44
N LEU A 241 1.01 13.93 -7.61
CA LEU A 241 2.44 13.91 -7.87
C LEU A 241 3.23 13.18 -6.77
N ASN A 242 2.87 13.40 -5.51
CA ASN A 242 3.50 12.68 -4.38
C ASN A 242 3.25 11.18 -4.46
N TYR A 243 2.00 10.76 -4.74
CA TYR A 243 1.66 9.34 -4.88
C TYR A 243 2.33 8.70 -6.10
N ILE A 244 2.41 9.43 -7.22
CA ILE A 244 3.07 8.98 -8.45
C ILE A 244 4.56 8.75 -8.19
N LEU A 245 5.26 9.70 -7.58
CA LEU A 245 6.69 9.58 -7.27
C LEU A 245 6.97 8.34 -6.42
N ALA A 246 6.19 8.11 -5.36
CA ALA A 246 6.34 6.94 -4.51
C ALA A 246 6.06 5.62 -5.24
N SER A 247 4.94 5.55 -6.00
CA SER A 247 4.56 4.35 -6.75
C SER A 247 5.49 4.06 -7.91
N PHE A 248 5.97 5.08 -8.61
CA PHE A 248 6.91 4.94 -9.72
C PHE A 248 8.25 4.39 -9.22
N SER A 249 8.78 4.95 -8.13
CA SER A 249 10.04 4.48 -7.52
C SER A 249 9.95 2.99 -7.14
N SER A 250 8.88 2.59 -6.47
CA SER A 250 8.63 1.18 -6.12
C SER A 250 8.44 0.29 -7.35
N SER A 251 7.79 0.80 -8.40
CA SER A 251 7.57 0.05 -9.65
C SER A 251 8.87 -0.20 -10.40
N VAL A 252 9.74 0.79 -10.47
CA VAL A 252 11.08 0.66 -11.08
C VAL A 252 11.89 -0.41 -10.35
N GLU A 253 11.90 -0.40 -9.02
CA GLU A 253 12.58 -1.42 -8.22
C GLU A 253 12.08 -2.84 -8.55
N ASN A 254 10.77 -3.04 -8.53
CA ASN A 254 10.17 -4.36 -8.80
C ASN A 254 10.46 -4.89 -10.20
N VAL A 255 10.54 -4.03 -11.20
CA VAL A 255 10.88 -4.42 -12.58
C VAL A 255 12.39 -4.70 -12.74
N LEU A 256 13.22 -3.92 -12.06
CA LEU A 256 14.68 -4.05 -12.17
C LEU A 256 15.20 -5.37 -11.58
N ILE A 257 14.62 -5.85 -10.46
CA ILE A 257 15.10 -7.06 -9.79
C ILE A 257 15.16 -8.27 -10.73
N PRO A 258 14.05 -8.74 -11.34
CA PRO A 258 14.13 -9.88 -12.24
C PRO A 258 14.95 -9.61 -13.50
N ARG A 259 14.97 -8.35 -13.98
CA ARG A 259 15.77 -7.97 -15.14
C ARG A 259 17.27 -8.06 -14.85
N THR A 260 17.75 -7.54 -13.74
CA THR A 260 19.17 -7.58 -13.35
C THR A 260 19.63 -8.99 -12.98
N LEU A 261 18.73 -9.82 -12.42
CA LEU A 261 19.01 -11.25 -12.18
C LEU A 261 19.19 -12.03 -13.48
N LYS A 262 18.45 -11.69 -14.55
CA LYS A 262 18.68 -12.26 -15.89
C LYS A 262 20.05 -11.82 -16.44
N LEU A 263 20.48 -10.58 -16.20
CA LEU A 263 21.81 -10.09 -16.60
C LEU A 263 22.93 -10.80 -15.82
N TYR A 264 22.69 -11.21 -14.57
CA TYR A 264 23.61 -12.07 -13.80
C TYR A 264 23.79 -13.48 -14.39
N GLY A 265 22.92 -13.89 -15.34
CA GLY A 265 22.99 -15.19 -16.01
C GLY A 265 21.95 -16.19 -15.53
N LEU A 266 20.97 -15.80 -14.71
CA LEU A 266 19.90 -16.70 -14.30
C LEU A 266 18.87 -16.87 -15.42
N SER A 267 18.30 -18.10 -15.50
CA SER A 267 17.16 -18.33 -16.42
C SER A 267 15.96 -17.44 -16.05
N PRO A 268 15.12 -17.06 -17.01
CA PRO A 268 13.95 -16.24 -16.74
C PRO A 268 12.99 -16.84 -15.70
N ALA A 269 12.90 -18.19 -15.66
CA ALA A 269 12.08 -18.89 -14.68
C ALA A 269 12.63 -18.74 -13.27
N LEU A 270 13.96 -18.93 -13.08
CA LEU A 270 14.61 -18.83 -11.80
C LEU A 270 14.66 -17.38 -11.28
N ALA A 271 14.87 -16.40 -12.15
CA ALA A 271 14.81 -14.99 -11.78
C ALA A 271 13.43 -14.58 -11.24
N LEU A 272 12.35 -15.09 -11.84
CA LEU A 272 10.99 -14.87 -11.37
C LEU A 272 10.66 -15.66 -10.10
N ASP A 273 11.20 -16.86 -9.96
CA ASP A 273 11.05 -17.67 -8.75
C ASP A 273 11.64 -16.95 -7.53
N ILE A 274 12.88 -16.47 -7.65
CA ILE A 274 13.57 -15.69 -6.64
C ILE A 274 12.79 -14.39 -6.33
N PHE A 275 12.38 -13.65 -7.35
CA PHE A 275 11.60 -12.42 -7.19
C PHE A 275 10.27 -12.68 -6.51
N GLY A 276 9.54 -13.71 -6.95
CA GLY A 276 8.26 -14.12 -6.37
C GLY A 276 8.39 -14.55 -4.91
N THR A 277 9.45 -15.30 -4.59
CA THR A 277 9.75 -15.71 -3.21
C THR A 277 10.04 -14.50 -2.31
N ILE A 278 10.86 -13.54 -2.76
CA ILE A 278 11.17 -12.35 -1.96
C ILE A 278 9.96 -11.45 -1.84
N SER A 279 9.39 -11.01 -2.96
CA SER A 279 8.32 -9.99 -2.99
C SER A 279 6.96 -10.55 -2.59
N GLY A 280 6.70 -11.82 -2.91
CA GLY A 280 5.42 -12.48 -2.66
C GLY A 280 5.32 -13.16 -1.31
N LEU A 281 6.42 -13.71 -0.78
CA LEU A 281 6.42 -14.50 0.45
C LEU A 281 7.24 -13.82 1.57
N THR A 282 8.53 -13.59 1.35
CA THR A 282 9.45 -13.16 2.41
C THR A 282 9.14 -11.76 2.94
N LEU A 283 9.01 -10.77 2.04
CA LEU A 283 8.70 -9.39 2.45
C LEU A 283 7.36 -9.25 3.18
N PRO A 284 6.26 -9.88 2.76
CA PRO A 284 5.02 -9.85 3.51
C PRO A 284 5.12 -10.43 4.93
N VAL A 285 5.88 -11.50 5.13
CA VAL A 285 6.15 -12.04 6.47
C VAL A 285 6.92 -11.05 7.31
N LEU A 286 7.99 -10.49 6.74
CA LEU A 286 8.85 -9.51 7.40
C LEU A 286 8.09 -8.24 7.80
N LEU A 287 7.15 -7.78 6.94
CA LEU A 287 6.35 -6.58 7.15
C LEU A 287 5.15 -6.80 8.11
N PHE A 288 4.79 -8.06 8.35
CA PHE A 288 3.61 -8.40 9.15
C PHE A 288 3.61 -7.78 10.56
N PRO A 289 4.71 -7.82 11.34
CA PRO A 289 4.74 -7.17 12.65
C PRO A 289 4.52 -5.65 12.59
N GLY A 290 4.91 -5.02 11.49
CA GLY A 290 4.73 -3.59 11.25
C GLY A 290 3.26 -3.11 11.29
N VAL A 291 2.30 -4.04 11.19
CA VAL A 291 0.87 -3.73 11.39
C VAL A 291 0.62 -3.14 12.78
N LEU A 292 1.23 -3.76 13.82
CA LEU A 292 1.10 -3.30 15.20
C LEU A 292 1.75 -1.92 15.39
N CYS A 293 2.94 -1.73 14.82
CA CYS A 293 3.61 -0.42 14.84
C CYS A 293 2.81 0.66 14.10
N SER A 294 2.16 0.32 12.98
CA SER A 294 1.36 1.29 12.23
C SER A 294 0.16 1.81 13.02
N CYS A 295 -0.45 0.99 13.88
CA CYS A 295 -1.51 1.44 14.78
C CYS A 295 -0.99 2.48 15.79
N ALA A 296 0.20 2.27 16.34
CA ALA A 296 0.85 3.25 17.22
C ALA A 296 1.18 4.55 16.48
N CYS A 297 1.69 4.45 15.25
CA CYS A 297 2.03 5.62 14.41
C CYS A 297 0.83 6.53 14.13
N VAL A 298 -0.36 5.98 13.94
CA VAL A 298 -1.59 6.77 13.73
C VAL A 298 -1.90 7.65 14.94
N MET A 299 -1.66 7.16 16.16
CA MET A 299 -1.88 7.91 17.41
C MET A 299 -0.76 8.91 17.72
N LEU A 300 0.47 8.63 17.27
CA LEU A 300 1.62 9.51 17.45
C LEU A 300 1.47 10.84 16.72
N LEU A 301 0.98 10.82 15.49
CA LEU A 301 0.88 12.02 14.65
C LEU A 301 0.08 13.16 15.32
N PRO A 302 -1.18 12.98 15.78
CA PRO A 302 -1.94 14.03 16.44
C PRO A 302 -1.33 14.43 17.79
N SER A 303 -0.81 13.46 18.58
CA SER A 303 -0.21 13.72 19.88
C SER A 303 1.05 14.60 19.78
N VAL A 304 1.89 14.35 18.77
CA VAL A 304 3.10 15.16 18.51
C VAL A 304 2.71 16.52 17.94
N SER A 305 1.73 16.60 17.05
CA SER A 305 1.24 17.86 16.49
C SER A 305 0.67 18.77 17.57
N GLU A 306 -0.10 18.23 18.52
CA GLU A 306 -0.61 18.97 19.67
C GLU A 306 0.52 19.45 20.60
N ALA A 307 1.49 18.59 20.90
CA ALA A 307 2.64 18.96 21.71
C ALA A 307 3.49 20.06 21.07
N ASN A 308 3.68 20.00 19.74
CA ASN A 308 4.39 21.01 18.97
C ASN A 308 3.65 22.35 18.97
N ALA A 309 2.34 22.37 18.76
CA ALA A 309 1.52 23.57 18.83
C ALA A 309 1.51 24.20 20.22
N ALA A 310 1.68 23.40 21.29
CA ALA A 310 1.76 23.84 22.68
C ALA A 310 3.18 24.22 23.13
N GLY A 311 4.20 24.14 22.26
CA GLY A 311 5.61 24.46 22.60
C GLY A 311 6.23 23.54 23.67
N LYS A 312 5.76 22.25 23.73
CA LYS A 312 6.21 21.29 24.75
C LYS A 312 7.37 20.42 24.24
N ASP A 313 8.55 21.03 24.04
CA ASP A 313 9.71 20.36 23.45
C ASP A 313 10.21 19.16 24.28
N THR A 314 10.15 19.24 25.61
CA THR A 314 10.49 18.11 26.48
C THR A 314 9.60 16.90 26.29
N LYS A 315 8.30 17.10 25.99
CA LYS A 315 7.37 16.01 25.66
C LYS A 315 7.71 15.40 24.32
N ILE A 316 8.06 16.22 23.33
CA ILE A 316 8.46 15.77 21.99
C ILE A 316 9.72 14.91 22.09
N THR A 317 10.76 15.38 22.77
CA THR A 317 12.03 14.65 22.96
C THR A 317 11.81 13.31 23.69
N LYS A 318 11.00 13.28 24.74
CA LYS A 318 10.63 12.04 25.44
C LYS A 318 9.90 11.08 24.49
N THR A 319 8.98 11.59 23.66
CA THR A 319 8.24 10.77 22.69
C THR A 319 9.19 10.17 21.64
N ILE A 320 10.15 10.95 21.12
CA ILE A 320 11.16 10.48 20.16
C ILE A 320 11.96 9.33 20.76
N ASN A 321 12.52 9.51 21.96
CA ASN A 321 13.34 8.49 22.63
C ASN A 321 12.53 7.22 22.93
N SER A 322 11.30 7.37 23.42
CA SER A 322 10.41 6.23 23.71
C SER A 322 10.05 5.46 22.43
N CYS A 323 9.75 6.17 21.34
CA CYS A 323 9.44 5.54 20.05
C CYS A 323 10.66 4.86 19.43
N ALA A 324 11.84 5.49 19.50
CA ALA A 324 13.08 4.88 19.02
C ALA A 324 13.41 3.60 19.80
N LEU A 325 13.31 3.64 21.13
CA LEU A 325 13.55 2.50 22.01
C LEU A 325 12.51 1.39 21.74
N PHE A 326 11.23 1.73 21.67
CA PHE A 326 10.17 0.75 21.36
C PHE A 326 10.40 0.12 19.99
N GLY A 327 10.68 0.92 18.94
CA GLY A 327 10.95 0.42 17.60
C GLY A 327 12.17 -0.51 17.55
N LEU A 328 13.22 -0.18 18.33
CA LEU A 328 14.41 -1.02 18.47
C LEU A 328 14.08 -2.36 19.16
N CYS A 329 13.49 -2.31 20.36
CA CYS A 329 13.17 -3.51 21.14
C CYS A 329 12.19 -4.42 20.36
N PHE A 330 11.12 -3.84 19.82
CA PHE A 330 10.14 -4.56 19.02
C PHE A 330 10.78 -5.18 17.78
N GLY A 331 11.60 -4.42 17.07
CA GLY A 331 12.34 -4.90 15.91
C GLY A 331 13.32 -6.04 16.26
N LEU A 332 14.05 -5.93 17.37
CA LEU A 332 14.97 -6.98 17.82
C LEU A 332 14.22 -8.27 18.21
N ILE A 333 13.09 -8.17 18.86
CA ILE A 333 12.25 -9.34 19.20
C ILE A 333 11.88 -10.09 17.91
N PHE A 334 11.38 -9.37 16.90
CA PHE A 334 11.02 -10.00 15.61
C PHE A 334 12.23 -10.44 14.80
N THR A 335 13.36 -9.78 14.93
CA THR A 335 14.63 -10.28 14.36
C THR A 335 14.97 -11.65 14.96
N CYS A 336 14.92 -11.80 16.27
CA CYS A 336 15.18 -13.09 16.94
C CYS A 336 14.17 -14.16 16.50
N ILE A 337 12.88 -13.82 16.48
CA ILE A 337 11.81 -14.74 16.06
C ILE A 337 12.04 -15.22 14.63
N PHE A 338 12.25 -14.29 13.68
CA PHE A 338 12.44 -14.64 12.28
C PHE A 338 13.77 -15.35 12.02
N TYR A 339 14.83 -14.99 12.72
CA TYR A 339 16.12 -15.66 12.60
C TYR A 339 16.03 -17.14 13.04
N LEU A 340 15.41 -17.40 14.20
CA LEU A 340 15.27 -18.74 14.75
C LEU A 340 14.25 -19.60 14.00
N LEU A 341 13.13 -19.00 13.61
CA LEU A 341 12.01 -19.71 12.97
C LEU A 341 12.06 -19.64 11.43
N SER A 342 13.08 -19.03 10.83
CA SER A 342 13.17 -18.83 9.37
C SER A 342 12.95 -20.09 8.55
N ASN A 343 13.61 -21.18 8.92
CA ASN A 343 13.50 -22.47 8.23
C ASN A 343 12.10 -23.08 8.44
N PHE A 344 11.58 -23.03 9.67
CA PHE A 344 10.24 -23.51 9.98
C PHE A 344 9.16 -22.74 9.19
N ILE A 345 9.26 -21.41 9.14
CA ILE A 345 8.34 -20.57 8.37
C ILE A 345 8.44 -20.87 6.88
N GLY A 346 9.66 -20.99 6.35
CA GLY A 346 9.91 -21.30 4.94
C GLY A 346 9.35 -22.67 4.54
N ASP A 347 9.66 -23.70 5.30
CA ASP A 347 9.28 -25.08 4.96
C ASP A 347 7.81 -25.37 5.29
N PHE A 348 7.32 -24.94 6.47
CA PHE A 348 5.96 -25.27 6.91
C PHE A 348 4.87 -24.39 6.27
N LEU A 349 5.06 -23.06 6.22
CA LEU A 349 4.03 -22.16 5.67
C LEU A 349 4.05 -22.08 4.15
N PHE A 350 5.24 -22.11 3.54
CA PHE A 350 5.39 -21.80 2.12
C PHE A 350 5.99 -22.93 1.29
N SER A 351 6.40 -24.02 1.92
CA SER A 351 7.10 -25.14 1.24
C SER A 351 8.28 -24.65 0.38
N SER A 352 8.99 -23.62 0.86
CA SER A 352 10.04 -22.93 0.14
C SER A 352 11.27 -22.69 1.02
N LYS A 353 12.33 -23.48 0.81
CA LYS A 353 13.63 -23.30 1.49
C LYS A 353 14.24 -21.91 1.18
N LEU A 354 14.02 -21.40 -0.03
CA LEU A 354 14.45 -20.06 -0.43
C LEU A 354 13.80 -18.97 0.42
N CYS A 355 12.53 -19.10 0.77
CA CYS A 355 11.85 -18.16 1.65
C CYS A 355 12.52 -18.14 3.04
N GLY A 356 12.82 -19.29 3.61
CA GLY A 356 13.56 -19.40 4.88
C GLY A 356 14.92 -18.73 4.83
N TYR A 357 15.69 -18.99 3.75
CA TYR A 357 17.00 -18.37 3.54
C TYR A 357 16.94 -16.85 3.47
N PHE A 358 15.99 -16.30 2.70
CA PHE A 358 15.81 -14.84 2.57
C PHE A 358 15.30 -14.23 3.88
N LEU A 359 14.37 -14.89 4.56
CA LEU A 359 13.84 -14.41 5.83
C LEU A 359 14.94 -14.29 6.89
N ARG A 360 15.81 -15.29 6.98
CA ARG A 360 16.96 -15.30 7.92
C ARG A 360 17.93 -14.15 7.67
N ARG A 361 18.12 -13.73 6.40
CA ARG A 361 19.01 -12.61 6.06
C ARG A 361 18.34 -11.25 6.19
N LEU A 362 17.06 -11.17 5.82
CA LEU A 362 16.33 -9.91 5.85
C LEU A 362 15.75 -9.56 7.23
N CYS A 363 15.72 -10.46 8.20
CA CYS A 363 15.20 -10.18 9.55
C CYS A 363 15.90 -8.99 10.23
N PHE A 364 17.17 -8.72 9.90
CA PHE A 364 17.92 -7.55 10.40
C PHE A 364 17.35 -6.20 9.93
N LEU A 365 16.45 -6.20 8.96
CA LEU A 365 15.69 -5.01 8.56
C LEU A 365 14.64 -4.60 9.61
N CYS A 366 14.14 -5.55 10.42
CA CYS A 366 13.03 -5.27 11.36
C CYS A 366 13.29 -4.08 12.28
N PRO A 367 14.42 -3.96 12.99
CA PRO A 367 14.70 -2.81 13.86
C PRO A 367 14.73 -1.50 13.05
N LEU A 368 15.40 -1.51 11.90
CA LEU A 368 15.56 -0.33 11.06
C LEU A 368 14.21 0.17 10.53
N MET A 369 13.35 -0.74 10.06
CA MET A 369 12.03 -0.40 9.52
C MET A 369 11.09 0.15 10.61
N HIS A 370 11.11 -0.43 11.81
CA HIS A 370 10.23 0.01 12.88
C HIS A 370 10.68 1.36 13.47
N ILE A 371 11.98 1.56 13.67
CA ILE A 371 12.54 2.86 14.11
C ILE A 371 12.21 3.93 13.07
N SER A 372 12.60 3.73 11.81
CA SER A 372 12.40 4.72 10.75
C SER A 372 10.90 5.05 10.52
N GLY A 373 10.03 4.05 10.61
CA GLY A 373 8.58 4.24 10.49
C GLY A 373 7.99 5.12 11.59
N MET A 374 8.37 4.87 12.86
CA MET A 374 7.91 5.66 14.00
C MET A 374 8.46 7.10 13.97
N LEU A 375 9.75 7.26 13.70
CA LEU A 375 10.37 8.58 13.58
C LEU A 375 9.80 9.39 12.40
N SER A 376 9.51 8.73 11.27
CA SER A 376 8.82 9.38 10.14
C SER A 376 7.43 9.88 10.53
N SER A 377 6.68 9.10 11.32
CA SER A 377 5.36 9.52 11.83
C SER A 377 5.47 10.77 12.74
N ILE A 378 6.50 10.82 13.59
CA ILE A 378 6.79 12.01 14.42
C ILE A 378 7.10 13.22 13.54
N LEU A 379 7.96 13.08 12.52
CA LEU A 379 8.27 14.16 11.57
C LEU A 379 7.02 14.64 10.81
N HIS A 380 6.11 13.75 10.46
CA HIS A 380 4.82 14.13 9.90
C HIS A 380 3.99 14.97 10.89
N GLY A 381 3.97 14.60 12.17
CA GLY A 381 3.32 15.36 13.25
C GLY A 381 3.94 16.73 13.46
N LEU A 382 5.25 16.87 13.24
CA LEU A 382 5.99 18.15 13.29
C LEU A 382 5.86 19.00 12.00
N GLY A 383 5.04 18.55 11.02
CA GLY A 383 4.83 19.25 9.76
C GLY A 383 5.98 19.12 8.75
N LYS A 384 6.94 18.21 8.98
CA LYS A 384 8.14 18.01 8.13
C LYS A 384 7.94 16.96 7.02
N ALA A 385 6.70 16.80 6.53
CA ALA A 385 6.33 15.80 5.51
C ALA A 385 7.19 15.87 4.23
N LYS A 386 7.57 17.08 3.77
CA LYS A 386 8.44 17.26 2.60
C LYS A 386 9.83 16.66 2.81
N GLN A 387 10.39 16.78 4.00
CA GLN A 387 11.70 16.21 4.34
C GLN A 387 11.66 14.69 4.37
N VAL A 388 10.60 14.11 4.95
CA VAL A 388 10.40 12.65 4.93
C VAL A 388 10.27 12.13 3.51
N LEU A 389 9.50 12.82 2.65
CA LEU A 389 9.38 12.46 1.22
C LEU A 389 10.74 12.49 0.53
N PHE A 390 11.55 13.53 0.76
CA PHE A 390 12.88 13.65 0.16
C PHE A 390 13.80 12.50 0.59
N VAL A 391 13.82 12.16 1.90
CA VAL A 391 14.60 11.02 2.42
C VAL A 391 14.13 9.70 1.79
N ASN A 392 12.82 9.48 1.67
CA ASN A 392 12.26 8.29 1.03
C ASN A 392 12.70 8.16 -0.44
N LEU A 393 12.64 9.25 -1.20
CA LEU A 393 13.08 9.27 -2.60
C LEU A 393 14.58 8.99 -2.73
N LEU A 394 15.39 9.58 -1.86
CA LEU A 394 16.83 9.35 -1.85
C LEU A 394 17.17 7.91 -1.45
N THR A 395 16.47 7.35 -0.45
CA THR A 395 16.59 5.94 -0.06
C THR A 395 16.29 5.00 -1.23
N CYS A 396 15.21 5.29 -1.97
CA CYS A 396 14.84 4.52 -3.14
C CYS A 396 15.87 4.66 -4.26
N ALA A 397 16.38 5.88 -4.50
CA ALA A 397 17.43 6.12 -5.50
C ALA A 397 18.71 5.33 -5.19
N ILE A 398 19.17 5.34 -3.92
CA ILE A 398 20.33 4.55 -3.47
C ILE A 398 20.08 3.06 -3.75
N ARG A 399 18.89 2.54 -3.41
CA ARG A 399 18.56 1.14 -3.63
C ARG A 399 18.53 0.78 -5.11
N ILE A 400 17.88 1.58 -5.93
CA ILE A 400 17.83 1.38 -7.39
C ILE A 400 19.25 1.38 -7.97
N LEU A 401 20.08 2.32 -7.57
CA LEU A 401 21.46 2.41 -8.02
C LEU A 401 22.26 1.15 -7.67
N MET A 402 22.13 0.69 -6.43
CA MET A 402 22.78 -0.55 -5.99
C MET A 402 22.26 -1.78 -6.76
N ILE A 403 20.95 -1.87 -7.02
CA ILE A 403 20.38 -2.94 -7.84
C ILE A 403 20.99 -2.94 -9.23
N MET A 404 21.05 -1.78 -9.88
CA MET A 404 21.56 -1.66 -11.25
C MET A 404 23.05 -2.00 -11.36
N LEU A 405 23.85 -1.60 -10.37
CA LEU A 405 25.30 -1.74 -10.43
C LEU A 405 25.78 -3.08 -9.86
N LEU A 406 25.17 -3.57 -8.78
CA LEU A 406 25.73 -4.71 -8.05
C LEU A 406 25.02 -6.04 -8.38
N VAL A 407 23.71 -6.05 -8.59
CA VAL A 407 22.97 -7.29 -8.85
C VAL A 407 23.44 -8.02 -10.11
N PRO A 408 23.79 -7.34 -11.23
CA PRO A 408 24.35 -8.04 -12.41
C PRO A 408 25.65 -8.77 -12.17
N HIS A 409 26.41 -8.40 -11.12
CA HIS A 409 27.73 -8.99 -10.80
C HIS A 409 27.67 -9.99 -9.63
N TYR A 410 26.84 -9.72 -8.63
CA TYR A 410 26.80 -10.49 -7.38
C TYR A 410 25.47 -11.21 -7.14
N GLY A 411 24.52 -11.13 -8.09
CA GLY A 411 23.24 -11.81 -8.01
C GLY A 411 22.35 -11.30 -6.88
N ILE A 412 21.51 -12.17 -6.34
CA ILE A 412 20.46 -11.81 -5.37
C ILE A 412 21.01 -11.31 -4.03
N ASP A 413 22.20 -11.75 -3.61
CA ASP A 413 22.81 -11.29 -2.36
C ASP A 413 23.09 -9.79 -2.39
N ALA A 414 23.44 -9.23 -3.55
CA ALA A 414 23.60 -7.78 -3.72
C ALA A 414 22.28 -7.02 -3.47
N TYR A 415 21.14 -7.60 -3.87
CA TYR A 415 19.83 -7.00 -3.57
C TYR A 415 19.52 -7.01 -2.07
N LEU A 416 19.82 -8.11 -1.36
CA LEU A 416 19.65 -8.19 0.09
C LEU A 416 20.48 -7.11 0.81
N TRP A 417 21.73 -6.92 0.38
CA TRP A 417 22.58 -5.84 0.89
C TRP A 417 22.05 -4.45 0.52
N ALA A 418 21.55 -4.25 -0.71
CA ALA A 418 20.95 -2.98 -1.12
C ALA A 418 19.75 -2.60 -0.22
N MET A 419 18.93 -3.57 0.16
CA MET A 419 17.84 -3.35 1.11
C MET A 419 18.37 -2.93 2.49
N LEU A 420 19.36 -3.62 3.03
CA LEU A 420 19.95 -3.30 4.33
C LEU A 420 20.57 -1.90 4.33
N VAL A 421 21.46 -1.60 3.38
CA VAL A 421 22.16 -0.31 3.28
C VAL A 421 21.16 0.84 3.12
N SER A 422 20.16 0.70 2.25
CA SER A 422 19.15 1.73 2.05
C SER A 422 18.31 1.99 3.30
N HIS A 423 17.96 0.96 4.07
CA HIS A 423 17.21 1.15 5.33
C HIS A 423 18.08 1.69 6.46
N VAL A 424 19.38 1.36 6.52
CA VAL A 424 20.34 2.01 7.43
C VAL A 424 20.40 3.50 7.11
N PHE A 425 20.57 3.87 5.84
CA PHE A 425 20.56 5.26 5.40
C PHE A 425 19.26 5.98 5.81
N MET A 426 18.10 5.38 5.54
CA MET A 426 16.80 5.94 5.89
C MET A 426 16.69 6.18 7.39
N THR A 427 17.07 5.19 8.20
CA THR A 427 16.96 5.27 9.68
C THR A 427 17.87 6.37 10.23
N LEU A 428 19.11 6.46 9.73
CA LEU A 428 20.04 7.52 10.13
C LEU A 428 19.55 8.91 9.71
N ALA A 429 19.13 9.07 8.45
CA ALA A 429 18.66 10.35 7.93
C ALA A 429 17.40 10.85 8.68
N VAL A 430 16.42 9.98 8.89
CA VAL A 430 15.21 10.33 9.66
C VAL A 430 15.55 10.59 11.12
N GLY A 431 16.47 9.83 11.72
CA GLY A 431 16.96 10.05 13.08
C GLY A 431 17.61 11.42 13.26
N ILE A 432 18.55 11.78 12.38
CA ILE A 432 19.22 13.11 12.39
C ILE A 432 18.19 14.23 12.24
N LEU A 433 17.27 14.13 11.28
CA LEU A 433 16.21 15.12 11.08
C LEU A 433 15.33 15.28 12.31
N THR A 434 15.01 14.18 12.98
CA THR A 434 14.16 14.19 14.18
C THR A 434 14.90 14.85 15.35
N CYS A 435 16.16 14.52 15.59
CA CYS A 435 16.99 15.14 16.63
C CYS A 435 17.17 16.65 16.37
N HIS A 436 17.47 17.04 15.13
CA HIS A 436 17.66 18.47 14.78
C HIS A 436 16.38 19.29 14.93
N THR A 437 15.21 18.66 14.76
CA THR A 437 13.91 19.34 14.90
C THR A 437 13.47 19.46 16.36
N ALA A 438 13.91 18.54 17.23
CA ALA A 438 13.60 18.55 18.66
C ALA A 438 14.42 19.56 19.47
N HIS A 439 15.53 20.04 18.90
CA HIS A 439 16.43 21.04 19.56
C HIS A 439 16.24 22.49 19.05
N LYS A 440 15.27 22.72 18.17
CA LYS A 440 14.82 24.04 17.71
C LYS A 440 13.50 24.45 18.34
#